data_39dfe997291252592b31304a51005cb7
#
_entry.id   39dfe997291252592b31304a51005cb7
#
_cell.length_a   1.000
_cell.length_b   1.000
_cell.length_c   1.000
_cell.angle_alpha   90.00
_cell.angle_beta   90.00
_cell.angle_gamma   90.00
#
_symmetry.space_group_name_H-M   'P 1'
#
loop_
_entity.id
_entity.type
_entity.pdbx_description
1 polymer ?
#
loop_
_entity_poly.entity_id
_entity_poly.type
_entity_poly.pdbx_seq_one_letter_code
_entity_poly.pdbx_strand_id
1 'polypeptide(L)'
;VEKSNTNQRRDFLKKSIGFAGLSLVPLWDKDPESGTKLEDFFTTGPKTGAGPKKKIAFLTNTYRNSAHADVIGTKLFVGIPTDDGMVEPDVEIVSVWIDQIGDNDTGVRIAKMNNVKVYPTIAEALTLGTDKLAVDAVIYVGEHGEYPKSRYGIKMYPRMNYLEQIFRVFDASNRSVPVFTDKHLAYSWLDSKWVYDRAQELKVPMMAGSSLPYCWRDPLLVHPLGVKIKEAVAIGYASLDAYGFHVCEILQCMVERRAGGETGVASVQGLIGDSVWKAIDAGKISGELVTAACNRIKGHATGNMRELVKQPRAVIIKYNDGTKGAIVMLDEYVNEGWAYAAHADGKVVSTEFVLDHSMSYSHFSYLTLNIQKFLVTEKPQGPVERTLLTSGVIDMGIRSSVDGQKEIKTPFLNIAYNVKGITPILPPNPRPTGQSIGPWPPKGYEFIIPDKFKK
;
A
#
# COMPACT_ATOMS: atom_id res chain seq x y z
N VAL A 1 20.75 -31.31 0.93
CA VAL A 1 19.34 -31.35 0.44
C VAL A 1 18.84 -29.95 0.11
N GLU A 2 19.38 -28.87 0.70
CA GLU A 2 18.91 -27.51 0.53
C GLU A 2 19.39 -26.78 -0.75
N LYS A 3 20.42 -27.25 -1.45
CA LYS A 3 20.91 -26.61 -2.69
C LYS A 3 20.07 -26.93 -3.94
N SER A 4 19.21 -27.95 -3.89
CA SER A 4 18.42 -28.40 -5.05
C SER A 4 17.21 -27.51 -5.37
N ASN A 5 16.63 -26.86 -4.37
CA ASN A 5 15.37 -26.13 -4.53
C ASN A 5 15.52 -24.76 -5.22
N THR A 6 16.67 -24.10 -5.04
CA THR A 6 16.94 -22.78 -5.63
C THR A 6 17.22 -22.87 -7.13
N ASN A 7 17.84 -23.95 -7.58
CA ASN A 7 18.13 -24.16 -9.01
C ASN A 7 16.88 -24.58 -9.78
N GLN A 8 16.01 -25.41 -9.22
CA GLN A 8 14.73 -25.77 -9.85
C GLN A 8 13.81 -24.56 -10.05
N ARG A 9 13.81 -23.61 -9.12
CA ARG A 9 13.06 -22.35 -9.23
C ARG A 9 13.59 -21.42 -10.31
N ARG A 10 14.93 -21.29 -10.40
CA ARG A 10 15.58 -20.52 -11.46
C ARG A 10 15.26 -21.10 -12.84
N ASP A 11 15.24 -22.41 -12.98
CA ASP A 11 14.93 -23.09 -14.24
C ASP A 11 13.43 -23.05 -14.56
N PHE A 12 12.56 -23.05 -13.54
CA PHE A 12 11.11 -22.84 -13.72
C PHE A 12 10.80 -21.43 -14.20
N LEU A 13 11.39 -20.41 -13.56
CA LEU A 13 11.22 -19.01 -13.99
C LEU A 13 11.74 -18.78 -15.42
N LYS A 14 12.88 -19.37 -15.79
CA LYS A 14 13.39 -19.31 -17.16
C LYS A 14 12.51 -20.04 -18.16
N LYS A 15 11.91 -21.16 -17.79
CA LYS A 15 11.00 -21.94 -18.66
C LYS A 15 9.60 -21.30 -18.76
N SER A 16 9.09 -20.69 -17.70
CA SER A 16 7.79 -20.00 -17.72
C SER A 16 7.81 -18.74 -18.57
N ILE A 17 8.95 -18.08 -18.72
CA ILE A 17 9.16 -16.93 -19.61
C ILE A 17 9.10 -17.33 -21.09
N GLY A 18 9.36 -18.60 -21.45
CA GLY A 18 9.42 -19.10 -22.82
C GLY A 18 8.11 -19.61 -23.44
N PHE A 19 7.00 -19.76 -22.67
CA PHE A 19 5.81 -20.46 -23.14
C PHE A 19 4.49 -19.66 -23.18
N ALA A 20 4.48 -18.40 -22.80
CA ALA A 20 3.31 -17.53 -22.94
C ALA A 20 3.40 -16.71 -24.23
N GLY A 21 3.08 -17.34 -25.35
CA GLY A 21 2.80 -16.61 -26.58
C GLY A 21 1.53 -15.81 -26.43
N LEU A 22 1.65 -14.51 -26.11
CA LEU A 22 0.77 -13.40 -26.46
C LEU A 22 1.28 -12.15 -25.75
N SER A 23 1.75 -11.17 -26.52
CA SER A 23 2.29 -9.87 -26.12
C SER A 23 3.47 -9.93 -25.14
N LEU A 24 4.66 -10.21 -25.66
CA LEU A 24 5.93 -9.96 -24.99
C LEU A 24 6.06 -8.47 -24.66
N VAL A 25 5.69 -8.07 -23.46
CA VAL A 25 6.33 -6.92 -22.82
C VAL A 25 7.80 -7.34 -22.64
N PRO A 26 8.80 -6.56 -23.09
CA PRO A 26 10.18 -6.93 -22.91
C PRO A 26 10.45 -7.10 -21.40
N LEU A 27 10.69 -8.32 -20.98
CA LEU A 27 11.17 -8.61 -19.63
C LEU A 27 12.64 -8.20 -19.62
N TRP A 28 12.93 -7.11 -18.94
CA TRP A 28 14.31 -6.66 -18.73
C TRP A 28 14.97 -7.55 -17.70
N ASP A 29 16.05 -8.21 -18.07
CA ASP A 29 16.85 -9.02 -17.16
C ASP A 29 17.49 -8.18 -16.02
N LYS A 30 17.72 -6.90 -16.29
CA LYS A 30 18.24 -5.91 -15.34
C LYS A 30 17.58 -4.57 -15.55
N ASP A 31 17.38 -3.84 -14.48
CA ASP A 31 17.04 -2.44 -14.54
C ASP A 31 18.25 -1.66 -15.08
N PRO A 32 18.13 -1.00 -16.25
CA PRO A 32 19.29 -0.39 -16.93
C PRO A 32 19.93 0.76 -16.15
N GLU A 33 19.19 1.44 -15.26
CA GLU A 33 19.71 2.57 -14.47
C GLU A 33 20.29 2.15 -13.12
N SER A 34 19.72 1.15 -12.47
CA SER A 34 20.15 0.70 -11.13
C SER A 34 20.99 -0.57 -11.16
N GLY A 35 21.00 -1.30 -12.26
CA GLY A 35 21.59 -2.62 -12.35
C GLY A 35 20.85 -3.71 -11.56
N THR A 36 19.70 -3.38 -10.97
CA THR A 36 18.85 -4.30 -10.21
C THR A 36 18.25 -5.33 -11.13
N LYS A 37 18.42 -6.60 -10.82
CA LYS A 37 17.81 -7.66 -11.59
C LYS A 37 16.35 -7.85 -11.20
N LEU A 38 15.51 -8.25 -12.17
CA LEU A 38 14.11 -8.56 -11.91
C LEU A 38 13.94 -9.62 -10.81
N GLU A 39 14.84 -10.61 -10.75
CA GLU A 39 14.85 -11.66 -9.73
C GLU A 39 15.03 -11.13 -8.30
N ASP A 40 15.67 -9.97 -8.11
CA ASP A 40 15.89 -9.37 -6.79
C ASP A 40 14.60 -8.90 -6.13
N PHE A 41 13.54 -8.63 -6.92
CA PHE A 41 12.21 -8.27 -6.42
C PHE A 41 11.43 -9.47 -5.85
N PHE A 42 11.81 -10.69 -6.22
CA PHE A 42 11.09 -11.92 -5.85
C PHE A 42 11.81 -12.74 -4.77
N THR A 43 12.80 -12.17 -4.10
CA THR A 43 13.45 -12.83 -2.97
C THR A 43 12.59 -12.66 -1.72
N THR A 44 12.41 -13.73 -0.95
CA THR A 44 11.66 -13.71 0.32
C THR A 44 12.36 -12.94 1.46
N GLY A 45 13.27 -12.04 1.13
CA GLY A 45 14.05 -11.28 2.10
C GLY A 45 15.24 -12.08 2.70
N PRO A 46 16.11 -11.42 3.43
CA PRO A 46 17.18 -12.10 4.12
C PRO A 46 16.57 -13.11 5.10
N LYS A 47 17.05 -14.35 5.05
CA LYS A 47 16.82 -15.29 6.15
C LYS A 47 17.34 -14.62 7.42
N THR A 48 16.54 -14.69 8.49
CA THR A 48 16.84 -14.17 9.81
C THR A 48 18.31 -14.30 10.15
N GLY A 49 18.95 -13.17 10.40
CA GLY A 49 20.24 -13.17 11.07
C GLY A 49 20.05 -13.78 12.47
N ALA A 50 21.03 -14.55 12.95
CA ALA A 50 21.01 -15.19 14.27
C ALA A 50 21.13 -14.18 15.44
N GLY A 51 20.58 -12.96 15.27
CA GLY A 51 20.58 -11.89 16.27
C GLY A 51 19.26 -11.80 17.03
N PRO A 52 19.21 -11.04 18.15
CA PRO A 52 17.98 -10.80 18.87
C PRO A 52 16.99 -10.02 17.99
N LYS A 53 15.70 -10.44 17.99
CA LYS A 53 14.62 -9.76 17.26
C LYS A 53 14.50 -8.31 17.75
N LYS A 54 14.25 -7.36 16.81
CA LYS A 54 13.92 -5.98 17.18
C LYS A 54 12.58 -5.91 17.90
N LYS A 55 12.54 -5.21 19.03
CA LYS A 55 11.34 -4.98 19.83
C LYS A 55 10.51 -3.88 19.20
N ILE A 56 9.25 -4.16 18.87
CA ILE A 56 8.37 -3.16 18.25
C ILE A 56 7.15 -2.85 19.12
N ALA A 57 6.71 -1.59 19.09
CA ALA A 57 5.40 -1.18 19.54
C ALA A 57 4.41 -1.28 18.37
N PHE A 58 3.26 -1.93 18.58
CA PHE A 58 2.16 -2.01 17.62
C PHE A 58 0.99 -1.13 18.10
N LEU A 59 0.73 -0.07 17.37
CA LEU A 59 -0.26 0.95 17.70
C LEU A 59 -1.37 0.95 16.66
N THR A 60 -2.62 1.03 17.07
CA THR A 60 -3.74 1.02 16.13
C THR A 60 -4.98 1.74 16.65
N ASN A 61 -5.82 2.20 15.73
CA ASN A 61 -7.12 2.76 16.08
C ASN A 61 -8.09 1.68 16.56
N THR A 62 -8.18 0.56 15.83
CA THR A 62 -9.02 -0.60 16.21
C THR A 62 -8.31 -1.89 15.79
N TYR A 63 -8.53 -2.96 16.53
CA TYR A 63 -7.98 -4.27 16.18
C TYR A 63 -9.10 -5.31 16.12
N ARG A 64 -9.66 -5.51 14.95
CA ARG A 64 -10.75 -6.46 14.73
C ARG A 64 -10.45 -7.36 13.54
N ASN A 65 -11.15 -8.49 13.46
CA ASN A 65 -10.99 -9.46 12.38
C ASN A 65 -11.00 -8.80 10.99
N SER A 66 -10.07 -9.20 10.15
CA SER A 66 -9.89 -8.76 8.75
C SER A 66 -9.65 -7.25 8.59
N ALA A 67 -9.49 -6.48 9.67
CA ALA A 67 -9.03 -5.10 9.61
C ALA A 67 -7.51 -5.03 9.38
N HIS A 68 -7.01 -3.90 8.93
CA HIS A 68 -5.58 -3.73 8.63
C HIS A 68 -4.68 -4.09 9.83
N ALA A 69 -5.07 -3.73 11.05
CA ALA A 69 -4.32 -4.13 12.25
C ALA A 69 -4.21 -5.64 12.42
N ASP A 70 -5.28 -6.38 12.13
CA ASP A 70 -5.29 -7.84 12.19
C ASP A 70 -4.42 -8.44 11.08
N VAL A 71 -4.65 -8.04 9.82
CA VAL A 71 -3.94 -8.65 8.68
C VAL A 71 -2.45 -8.26 8.59
N ILE A 72 -1.99 -7.29 9.41
CA ILE A 72 -0.58 -6.95 9.59
C ILE A 72 -0.08 -7.50 10.93
N GLY A 73 -0.73 -7.13 12.04
CA GLY A 73 -0.26 -7.42 13.40
C GLY A 73 -0.32 -8.90 13.76
N THR A 74 -1.42 -9.60 13.44
CA THR A 74 -1.53 -11.04 13.73
C THR A 74 -0.42 -11.83 13.02
N LYS A 75 -0.03 -11.44 11.79
CA LYS A 75 1.08 -12.09 11.08
C LYS A 75 2.41 -11.94 11.80
N LEU A 76 2.63 -10.81 12.47
CA LEU A 76 3.85 -10.58 13.26
C LEU A 76 3.85 -11.32 14.60
N PHE A 77 2.68 -11.75 15.09
CA PHE A 77 2.59 -12.62 16.26
C PHE A 77 2.79 -14.10 15.95
N VAL A 78 2.20 -14.58 14.83
CA VAL A 78 2.05 -16.02 14.60
C VAL A 78 2.75 -16.55 13.36
N GLY A 79 3.39 -15.66 12.57
CA GLY A 79 4.04 -16.01 11.30
C GLY A 79 3.37 -15.38 10.10
N ILE A 80 4.14 -15.14 9.05
CA ILE A 80 3.71 -14.47 7.83
C ILE A 80 3.46 -15.51 6.75
N PRO A 81 2.20 -15.77 6.35
CA PRO A 81 1.89 -16.75 5.30
C PRO A 81 2.26 -16.19 3.93
N THR A 82 3.05 -16.95 3.16
CA THR A 82 3.46 -16.61 1.78
C THR A 82 3.18 -17.75 0.83
N ASP A 83 3.34 -17.53 -0.47
CA ASP A 83 3.21 -18.59 -1.48
C ASP A 83 4.24 -19.73 -1.30
N ASP A 84 5.29 -19.49 -0.53
CA ASP A 84 6.36 -20.45 -0.23
C ASP A 84 6.22 -21.11 1.15
N GLY A 85 5.15 -20.79 1.88
CA GLY A 85 4.92 -21.27 3.23
C GLY A 85 4.98 -20.15 4.28
N MET A 86 5.08 -20.55 5.54
CA MET A 86 5.15 -19.63 6.66
C MET A 86 6.55 -19.05 6.83
N VAL A 87 6.65 -17.73 6.97
CA VAL A 87 7.89 -17.02 7.32
C VAL A 87 7.80 -16.59 8.77
N GLU A 88 8.79 -16.94 9.56
CA GLU A 88 8.87 -16.49 10.94
C GLU A 88 9.23 -14.99 11.00
N PRO A 89 8.56 -14.18 11.84
CA PRO A 89 8.88 -12.77 11.97
C PRO A 89 10.27 -12.51 12.57
N ASP A 90 11.01 -11.57 11.99
CA ASP A 90 12.30 -11.07 12.46
C ASP A 90 12.19 -9.98 13.53
N VAL A 91 10.97 -9.58 13.86
CA VAL A 91 10.63 -8.59 14.86
C VAL A 91 9.73 -9.19 15.93
N GLU A 92 9.70 -8.59 17.10
CA GLU A 92 8.87 -9.02 18.24
C GLU A 92 7.99 -7.87 18.69
N ILE A 93 6.66 -8.07 18.69
CA ILE A 93 5.73 -7.11 19.29
C ILE A 93 5.85 -7.24 20.81
N VAL A 94 6.31 -6.17 21.47
CA VAL A 94 6.49 -6.13 22.93
C VAL A 94 5.47 -5.24 23.64
N SER A 95 4.76 -4.41 22.90
CA SER A 95 3.70 -3.55 23.43
C SER A 95 2.63 -3.30 22.37
N VAL A 96 1.39 -3.11 22.83
CA VAL A 96 0.24 -2.77 22.01
C VAL A 96 -0.47 -1.57 22.61
N TRP A 97 -0.96 -0.68 21.74
CA TRP A 97 -1.94 0.35 22.09
C TRP A 97 -3.09 0.33 21.10
N ILE A 98 -4.32 0.40 21.58
CA ILE A 98 -5.54 0.41 20.78
C ILE A 98 -6.41 1.59 21.24
N ASP A 99 -6.76 2.49 20.32
CA ASP A 99 -7.57 3.67 20.64
C ASP A 99 -9.00 3.31 21.02
N GLN A 100 -9.64 2.45 20.21
CA GLN A 100 -11.04 2.07 20.39
C GLN A 100 -11.17 0.55 20.49
N ILE A 101 -11.41 0.08 21.72
CA ILE A 101 -11.64 -1.33 22.00
C ILE A 101 -13.16 -1.56 22.02
N GLY A 102 -13.69 -2.12 20.94
CA GLY A 102 -15.11 -2.44 20.80
C GLY A 102 -15.42 -3.91 21.10
N ASP A 103 -16.72 -4.27 21.04
CA ASP A 103 -17.17 -5.66 21.30
C ASP A 103 -16.61 -6.70 20.31
N ASN A 104 -16.15 -6.26 19.15
CA ASN A 104 -15.54 -7.12 18.12
C ASN A 104 -14.00 -7.01 18.12
N ASP A 105 -13.40 -6.46 19.18
CA ASP A 105 -11.96 -6.40 19.33
C ASP A 105 -11.37 -7.80 19.47
N THR A 106 -10.28 -8.05 18.76
CA THR A 106 -9.48 -9.27 18.83
C THR A 106 -8.08 -9.01 19.33
N GLY A 107 -7.63 -7.75 19.30
CA GLY A 107 -6.27 -7.34 19.60
C GLY A 107 -5.89 -7.55 21.06
N VAL A 108 -6.78 -7.22 21.99
CA VAL A 108 -6.56 -7.44 23.43
C VAL A 108 -6.35 -8.94 23.71
N ARG A 109 -7.17 -9.81 23.10
CA ARG A 109 -7.05 -11.25 23.25
C ARG A 109 -5.73 -11.77 22.67
N ILE A 110 -5.38 -11.35 21.44
CA ILE A 110 -4.15 -11.76 20.77
C ILE A 110 -2.93 -11.30 21.56
N ALA A 111 -2.89 -10.08 22.03
CA ALA A 111 -1.82 -9.56 22.87
C ALA A 111 -1.67 -10.40 24.14
N LYS A 112 -2.77 -10.70 24.84
CA LYS A 112 -2.77 -11.56 26.04
C LYS A 112 -2.25 -12.96 25.76
N MET A 113 -2.64 -13.58 24.65
CA MET A 113 -2.17 -14.93 24.26
C MET A 113 -0.65 -14.97 24.05
N ASN A 114 -0.06 -13.86 23.63
CA ASN A 114 1.39 -13.72 23.41
C ASN A 114 2.12 -13.08 24.60
N ASN A 115 1.49 -12.93 25.74
CA ASN A 115 2.06 -12.26 26.94
C ASN A 115 2.50 -10.82 26.69
N VAL A 116 1.84 -10.13 25.77
CA VAL A 116 2.12 -8.73 25.44
C VAL A 116 1.11 -7.83 26.12
N LYS A 117 1.61 -6.77 26.77
CA LYS A 117 0.78 -5.79 27.46
C LYS A 117 0.13 -4.81 26.50
N VAL A 118 -1.17 -4.57 26.67
CA VAL A 118 -1.88 -3.45 26.08
C VAL A 118 -1.77 -2.26 27.02
N TYR A 119 -1.19 -1.16 26.53
CA TYR A 119 -0.96 0.05 27.33
C TYR A 119 -2.08 1.06 27.11
N PRO A 120 -2.39 1.88 28.14
CA PRO A 120 -3.47 2.88 28.03
C PRO A 120 -3.10 4.09 27.20
N THR A 121 -1.81 4.37 26.99
CA THR A 121 -1.32 5.51 26.20
C THR A 121 -0.23 5.12 25.23
N ILE A 122 -0.09 5.89 24.14
CA ILE A 122 0.99 5.74 23.15
C ILE A 122 2.34 5.89 23.85
N ALA A 123 2.49 6.88 24.73
CA ALA A 123 3.75 7.12 25.43
C ALA A 123 4.16 5.89 26.26
N GLU A 124 3.26 5.33 27.07
CA GLU A 124 3.56 4.13 27.85
C GLU A 124 3.87 2.90 26.99
N ALA A 125 3.19 2.75 25.84
CA ALA A 125 3.48 1.66 24.90
C ALA A 125 4.90 1.78 24.32
N LEU A 126 5.37 3.00 24.02
CA LEU A 126 6.71 3.24 23.48
C LEU A 126 7.82 3.15 24.53
N THR A 127 7.52 3.51 25.77
CA THR A 127 8.47 3.49 26.87
C THR A 127 8.42 2.21 27.68
N LEU A 128 7.49 1.29 27.39
CA LEU A 128 7.20 0.08 28.20
C LEU A 128 6.94 0.43 29.68
N GLY A 129 6.36 1.62 29.93
CA GLY A 129 6.08 2.15 31.26
C GLY A 129 7.29 2.76 31.97
N THR A 130 8.41 3.00 31.28
CA THR A 130 9.58 3.72 31.80
C THR A 130 9.57 5.19 31.33
N ASP A 131 10.63 5.96 31.67
CA ASP A 131 10.72 7.38 31.33
C ASP A 131 11.23 7.67 29.93
N LYS A 132 11.77 6.67 29.21
CA LYS A 132 12.41 6.83 27.90
C LYS A 132 11.96 5.78 26.91
N LEU A 133 12.13 6.09 25.63
CA LEU A 133 11.89 5.16 24.53
C LEU A 133 12.61 3.83 24.75
N ALA A 134 11.84 2.74 24.80
CA ALA A 134 12.31 1.38 25.14
C ALA A 134 12.08 0.36 24.01
N VAL A 135 11.54 0.80 22.88
CA VAL A 135 11.34 -0.03 21.68
C VAL A 135 12.32 0.33 20.57
N ASP A 136 12.51 -0.57 19.62
CA ASP A 136 13.45 -0.42 18.50
C ASP A 136 12.76 0.03 17.20
N ALA A 137 11.43 -0.08 17.13
CA ALA A 137 10.63 0.41 16.00
C ALA A 137 9.15 0.52 16.38
N VAL A 138 8.39 1.20 15.51
CA VAL A 138 6.95 1.43 15.70
C VAL A 138 6.20 1.06 14.43
N ILE A 139 5.08 0.34 14.58
CA ILE A 139 4.07 0.17 13.56
C ILE A 139 2.81 0.89 14.03
N TYR A 140 2.30 1.83 13.23
CA TYR A 140 1.02 2.49 13.48
C TYR A 140 0.03 2.20 12.35
N VAL A 141 -1.10 1.57 12.70
CA VAL A 141 -2.20 1.26 11.78
C VAL A 141 -3.40 2.14 12.09
N GLY A 142 -3.47 3.29 11.42
CA GLY A 142 -4.48 4.32 11.66
C GLY A 142 -5.79 4.09 10.92
N GLU A 143 -6.37 2.89 10.93
CA GLU A 143 -7.56 2.52 10.16
C GLU A 143 -8.72 2.08 11.04
N HIS A 144 -9.94 2.31 10.50
CA HIS A 144 -11.22 2.00 11.14
C HIS A 144 -11.48 2.81 12.42
N GLY A 145 -12.56 2.52 13.11
CA GLY A 145 -13.01 3.28 14.28
C GLY A 145 -14.07 4.34 13.94
N GLU A 146 -14.64 4.92 14.99
CA GLU A 146 -15.69 5.93 14.90
C GLU A 146 -15.06 7.32 15.01
N TYR A 147 -14.96 8.02 13.89
CA TYR A 147 -14.39 9.37 13.78
C TYR A 147 -15.30 10.23 12.92
N PRO A 148 -15.34 11.55 13.16
CA PRO A 148 -16.17 12.46 12.40
C PRO A 148 -15.72 12.53 10.93
N LYS A 149 -16.61 13.05 10.08
CA LYS A 149 -16.29 13.37 8.68
C LYS A 149 -16.15 14.88 8.50
N SER A 150 -15.22 15.26 7.64
CA SER A 150 -15.07 16.64 7.18
C SER A 150 -16.26 17.07 6.31
N ARG A 151 -16.36 18.37 6.00
CA ARG A 151 -17.35 18.89 5.02
C ARG A 151 -17.23 18.26 3.63
N TYR A 152 -16.11 17.65 3.32
CA TYR A 152 -15.85 16.94 2.06
C TYR A 152 -16.20 15.46 2.10
N GLY A 153 -16.75 14.97 3.23
CA GLY A 153 -17.07 13.57 3.44
C GLY A 153 -15.86 12.68 3.79
N ILE A 154 -14.68 13.26 3.94
CA ILE A 154 -13.43 12.55 4.32
C ILE A 154 -13.52 12.19 5.80
N LYS A 155 -13.27 10.93 6.14
CA LYS A 155 -13.18 10.47 7.54
C LYS A 155 -11.91 11.01 8.18
N MET A 156 -12.08 11.77 9.27
CA MET A 156 -10.98 12.48 9.93
C MET A 156 -10.27 11.57 10.94
N TYR A 157 -9.57 10.55 10.45
CA TYR A 157 -8.71 9.71 11.29
C TYR A 157 -7.64 10.57 11.96
N PRO A 158 -7.42 10.48 13.28
CA PRO A 158 -6.50 11.37 14.02
C PRO A 158 -5.02 10.96 13.86
N ARG A 159 -4.61 10.60 12.64
CA ARG A 159 -3.27 10.07 12.35
C ARG A 159 -2.16 11.04 12.73
N MET A 160 -2.31 12.31 12.36
CA MET A 160 -1.33 13.35 12.70
C MET A 160 -1.18 13.47 14.21
N ASN A 161 -2.28 13.47 14.97
CA ASN A 161 -2.24 13.59 16.43
C ASN A 161 -1.54 12.40 17.10
N TYR A 162 -1.70 11.18 16.56
CA TYR A 162 -1.06 10.00 17.13
C TYR A 162 0.41 9.89 16.72
N LEU A 163 0.74 10.27 15.48
CA LEU A 163 2.14 10.38 15.05
C LEU A 163 2.88 11.49 15.81
N GLU A 164 2.21 12.61 16.12
CA GLU A 164 2.75 13.64 16.99
C GLU A 164 3.10 13.09 18.39
N GLN A 165 2.22 12.29 18.99
CA GLN A 165 2.51 11.67 20.29
C GLN A 165 3.72 10.73 20.22
N ILE A 166 3.87 9.97 19.14
CA ILE A 166 5.05 9.13 18.89
C ILE A 166 6.30 10.01 18.82
N PHE A 167 6.27 11.07 18.02
CA PHE A 167 7.41 11.97 17.81
C PHE A 167 7.79 12.75 19.09
N ARG A 168 6.83 13.09 19.95
CA ARG A 168 7.10 13.68 21.27
C ARG A 168 7.90 12.74 22.17
N VAL A 169 7.62 11.43 22.15
CA VAL A 169 8.42 10.45 22.90
C VAL A 169 9.85 10.37 22.34
N PHE A 170 10.01 10.43 21.02
CA PHE A 170 11.34 10.44 20.40
C PHE A 170 12.14 11.67 20.78
N ASP A 171 11.51 12.84 20.72
CA ASP A 171 12.12 14.12 21.10
C ASP A 171 12.55 14.13 22.59
N ALA A 172 11.63 13.74 23.49
CA ALA A 172 11.91 13.64 24.93
C ALA A 172 13.00 12.60 25.26
N SER A 173 13.16 11.58 24.42
CA SER A 173 14.18 10.54 24.59
C SER A 173 15.49 10.85 23.90
N ASN A 174 15.55 11.94 23.11
CA ASN A 174 16.65 12.29 22.21
C ASN A 174 17.09 11.10 21.35
N ARG A 175 16.11 10.31 20.89
CA ARG A 175 16.30 9.09 20.10
C ARG A 175 15.10 8.85 19.21
N SER A 176 15.33 8.63 17.91
CA SER A 176 14.32 8.20 16.96
C SER A 176 14.54 6.76 16.55
N VAL A 177 13.45 6.07 16.17
CA VAL A 177 13.46 4.70 15.65
C VAL A 177 12.58 4.62 14.41
N PRO A 178 12.73 3.58 13.56
CA PRO A 178 11.90 3.39 12.38
C PRO A 178 10.41 3.38 12.70
N VAL A 179 9.63 4.09 11.88
CA VAL A 179 8.17 4.14 11.96
C VAL A 179 7.55 3.72 10.65
N PHE A 180 6.71 2.69 10.68
CA PHE A 180 5.79 2.38 9.59
C PHE A 180 4.39 2.89 9.94
N THR A 181 3.72 3.57 8.99
CA THR A 181 2.30 3.90 9.09
C THR A 181 1.52 3.40 7.87
N ASP A 182 0.41 2.71 8.14
CA ASP A 182 -0.47 2.16 7.09
C ASP A 182 -1.29 3.26 6.41
N LYS A 183 -1.46 3.14 5.08
CA LYS A 183 -2.15 4.08 4.19
C LYS A 183 -1.56 5.49 4.19
N HIS A 184 -2.42 6.53 4.00
CA HIS A 184 -1.99 7.92 3.91
C HIS A 184 -1.47 8.47 5.26
N LEU A 185 -0.63 9.49 5.19
CA LEU A 185 -0.03 10.10 6.39
C LEU A 185 -1.06 10.79 7.28
N ALA A 186 -2.04 11.45 6.68
CA ALA A 186 -3.20 12.03 7.35
C ALA A 186 -4.34 12.25 6.36
N TYR A 187 -5.53 12.60 6.86
CA TYR A 187 -6.72 12.86 6.04
C TYR A 187 -6.66 14.21 5.30
N SER A 188 -5.76 15.10 5.64
CA SER A 188 -5.54 16.39 4.97
C SER A 188 -4.09 16.55 4.52
N TRP A 189 -3.89 17.35 3.47
CA TRP A 189 -2.56 17.70 2.99
C TRP A 189 -1.70 18.38 4.06
N LEU A 190 -2.26 19.35 4.77
CA LEU A 190 -1.52 20.11 5.79
C LEU A 190 -1.02 19.19 6.90
N ASP A 191 -1.85 18.29 7.38
CA ASP A 191 -1.46 17.33 8.42
C ASP A 191 -0.45 16.32 7.88
N SER A 192 -0.62 15.86 6.64
CA SER A 192 0.34 14.95 5.99
C SER A 192 1.70 15.57 5.82
N LYS A 193 1.74 16.84 5.40
CA LYS A 193 2.99 17.62 5.26
C LYS A 193 3.65 17.85 6.61
N TRP A 194 2.89 18.18 7.65
CA TRP A 194 3.41 18.34 8.99
C TRP A 194 4.07 17.04 9.50
N VAL A 195 3.39 15.89 9.32
CA VAL A 195 3.94 14.57 9.71
C VAL A 195 5.26 14.30 9.01
N TYR A 196 5.33 14.54 7.70
CA TYR A 196 6.55 14.35 6.93
C TYR A 196 7.68 15.28 7.42
N ASP A 197 7.42 16.58 7.55
CA ASP A 197 8.42 17.55 7.97
C ASP A 197 8.95 17.23 9.37
N ARG A 198 8.06 16.89 10.30
CA ARG A 198 8.48 16.55 11.66
C ARG A 198 9.30 15.26 11.71
N ALA A 199 8.97 14.27 10.88
CA ALA A 199 9.77 13.07 10.75
C ALA A 199 11.19 13.39 10.22
N GLN A 200 11.31 14.30 9.24
CA GLN A 200 12.61 14.73 8.72
C GLN A 200 13.43 15.49 9.78
N GLU A 201 12.81 16.41 10.51
CA GLU A 201 13.48 17.15 11.61
C GLU A 201 14.07 16.23 12.67
N LEU A 202 13.31 15.21 13.07
CA LEU A 202 13.72 14.21 14.06
C LEU A 202 14.55 13.06 13.47
N LYS A 203 14.82 13.10 12.15
CA LYS A 203 15.55 12.06 11.42
C LYS A 203 14.93 10.66 11.64
N VAL A 204 13.62 10.58 11.67
CA VAL A 204 12.89 9.31 11.81
C VAL A 204 12.96 8.57 10.48
N PRO A 205 13.56 7.36 10.41
CA PRO A 205 13.38 6.50 9.25
C PRO A 205 11.88 6.20 9.13
N MET A 206 11.26 6.57 8.01
CA MET A 206 9.81 6.43 7.84
C MET A 206 9.46 5.71 6.55
N MET A 207 8.51 4.80 6.65
CA MET A 207 7.88 4.12 5.53
C MET A 207 6.35 4.18 5.73
N ALA A 208 5.62 4.38 4.65
CA ALA A 208 4.17 4.48 4.70
C ALA A 208 3.55 3.91 3.42
N GLY A 209 2.23 3.72 3.42
CA GLY A 209 1.49 3.44 2.20
C GLY A 209 0.62 2.20 2.26
N SER A 210 0.15 1.81 1.08
CA SER A 210 -0.79 0.72 0.83
C SER A 210 -0.09 -0.62 0.62
N SER A 211 -0.85 -1.71 0.76
CA SER A 211 -0.40 -3.05 0.34
C SER A 211 -0.35 -3.22 -1.18
N LEU A 212 -1.06 -2.38 -1.93
CA LEU A 212 -1.23 -2.53 -3.38
C LEU A 212 0.09 -2.51 -4.16
N PRO A 213 1.07 -1.64 -3.87
CA PRO A 213 2.37 -1.67 -4.53
C PRO A 213 3.11 -3.01 -4.41
N TYR A 214 2.74 -3.83 -3.42
CA TYR A 214 3.39 -5.11 -3.09
C TYR A 214 2.56 -6.34 -3.47
N CYS A 215 1.44 -6.19 -4.18
CA CYS A 215 0.60 -7.30 -4.65
C CYS A 215 1.17 -8.05 -5.86
N TRP A 216 0.55 -9.21 -6.18
CA TRP A 216 0.72 -9.85 -7.50
C TRP A 216 0.29 -8.92 -8.61
N ARG A 217 0.94 -9.05 -9.77
CA ARG A 217 0.58 -8.35 -11.00
C ARG A 217 0.36 -9.38 -12.10
N ASP A 218 -0.79 -9.30 -12.77
CA ASP A 218 -1.14 -10.24 -13.84
C ASP A 218 -1.55 -9.49 -15.14
N PRO A 219 -0.75 -9.59 -16.21
CA PRO A 219 0.59 -10.17 -16.28
C PRO A 219 1.60 -9.39 -15.41
N LEU A 220 2.71 -10.03 -15.06
CA LEU A 220 3.78 -9.35 -14.33
C LEU A 220 4.23 -8.11 -15.10
N LEU A 221 4.14 -6.95 -14.45
CA LEU A 221 4.60 -5.68 -14.97
C LEU A 221 5.37 -4.91 -13.90
N VAL A 222 6.67 -4.79 -14.07
CA VAL A 222 7.52 -3.87 -13.32
C VAL A 222 8.22 -2.99 -14.35
N HIS A 223 7.91 -1.71 -14.37
CA HIS A 223 8.60 -0.80 -15.29
C HIS A 223 10.09 -0.72 -14.95
N PRO A 224 10.99 -0.77 -15.94
CA PRO A 224 12.38 -0.39 -15.72
C PRO A 224 12.47 1.07 -15.28
N LEU A 225 13.53 1.43 -14.56
CA LEU A 225 13.82 2.85 -14.33
C LEU A 225 14.11 3.56 -15.65
N GLY A 226 13.64 4.79 -15.77
CA GLY A 226 13.83 5.57 -16.99
C GLY A 226 12.83 5.28 -18.11
N VAL A 227 11.79 4.46 -17.90
CA VAL A 227 10.71 4.21 -18.86
C VAL A 227 10.03 5.52 -19.28
N LYS A 228 9.74 5.69 -20.56
CA LYS A 228 9.05 6.89 -21.07
C LYS A 228 7.53 6.71 -20.96
N ILE A 229 6.93 7.26 -19.92
CA ILE A 229 5.48 7.24 -19.72
C ILE A 229 4.90 8.59 -20.12
N LYS A 230 3.96 8.57 -21.08
CA LYS A 230 3.23 9.76 -21.54
C LYS A 230 1.95 9.97 -20.74
N GLU A 231 1.21 8.90 -20.52
CA GLU A 231 -0.08 8.89 -19.82
C GLU A 231 -0.29 7.54 -19.16
N ALA A 232 -0.92 7.55 -17.97
CA ALA A 232 -1.23 6.35 -17.23
C ALA A 232 -2.59 6.47 -16.52
N VAL A 233 -3.28 5.33 -16.37
CA VAL A 233 -4.56 5.23 -15.67
C VAL A 233 -4.48 4.08 -14.68
N ALA A 234 -5.01 4.29 -13.47
CA ALA A 234 -5.29 3.22 -12.54
C ALA A 234 -6.80 3.13 -12.25
N ILE A 235 -7.29 1.91 -12.17
CA ILE A 235 -8.72 1.59 -11.99
C ILE A 235 -8.93 0.96 -10.63
N GLY A 236 -10.04 1.33 -10.00
CA GLY A 236 -10.54 0.72 -8.78
C GLY A 236 -12.03 0.93 -8.61
N TYR A 237 -12.51 0.73 -7.39
CA TYR A 237 -13.93 0.78 -7.04
C TYR A 237 -14.13 1.49 -5.69
N ALA A 238 -15.38 1.61 -5.26
CA ALA A 238 -15.82 2.32 -4.07
C ALA A 238 -15.55 3.83 -4.10
N SER A 239 -15.59 4.51 -2.97
CA SER A 239 -15.44 5.96 -2.89
C SER A 239 -13.97 6.39 -2.91
N LEU A 240 -13.74 7.64 -3.32
CA LEU A 240 -12.40 8.22 -3.27
C LEU A 240 -11.83 8.26 -1.84
N ASP A 241 -12.69 8.49 -0.82
CA ASP A 241 -12.28 8.49 0.59
C ASP A 241 -11.87 7.08 1.07
N ALA A 242 -12.61 6.04 0.68
CA ALA A 242 -12.33 4.67 1.12
C ALA A 242 -11.13 4.04 0.40
N TYR A 243 -11.11 4.12 -0.94
CA TYR A 243 -10.17 3.37 -1.77
C TYR A 243 -9.38 4.19 -2.79
N GLY A 244 -9.71 5.46 -2.98
CA GLY A 244 -8.99 6.32 -3.91
C GLY A 244 -7.49 6.42 -3.62
N PHE A 245 -7.11 6.43 -2.33
CA PHE A 245 -5.70 6.39 -1.93
C PHE A 245 -4.97 5.14 -2.47
N HIS A 246 -5.61 3.97 -2.38
CA HIS A 246 -5.03 2.72 -2.90
C HIS A 246 -4.81 2.77 -4.41
N VAL A 247 -5.78 3.33 -5.16
CA VAL A 247 -5.66 3.49 -6.62
C VAL A 247 -4.57 4.51 -6.96
N CYS A 248 -4.41 5.57 -6.15
CA CYS A 248 -3.28 6.50 -6.30
C CYS A 248 -1.93 5.80 -6.06
N GLU A 249 -1.83 4.93 -5.06
CA GLU A 249 -0.60 4.17 -4.79
C GLU A 249 -0.28 3.18 -5.92
N ILE A 250 -1.31 2.56 -6.56
CA ILE A 250 -1.12 1.75 -7.77
C ILE A 250 -0.55 2.60 -8.89
N LEU A 251 -1.17 3.74 -9.18
CA LEU A 251 -0.70 4.64 -10.23
C LEU A 251 0.74 5.08 -9.94
N GLN A 252 0.97 5.58 -8.73
CA GLN A 252 2.22 6.23 -8.37
C GLN A 252 3.40 5.26 -8.33
N CYS A 253 3.25 4.04 -7.79
CA CYS A 253 4.33 3.04 -7.76
C CYS A 253 4.78 2.58 -9.15
N MET A 254 3.95 2.84 -10.17
CA MET A 254 4.28 2.54 -11.56
C MET A 254 4.91 3.75 -12.26
N VAL A 255 4.31 4.94 -12.11
CA VAL A 255 4.76 6.15 -12.83
C VAL A 255 6.03 6.79 -12.22
N GLU A 256 6.33 6.56 -10.95
CA GLU A 256 7.54 7.09 -10.31
C GLU A 256 8.85 6.52 -10.89
N ARG A 257 8.76 5.42 -11.66
CA ARG A 257 9.89 4.80 -12.36
C ARG A 257 10.18 5.41 -13.74
N ARG A 258 9.40 6.44 -14.13
CA ARG A 258 9.58 7.09 -15.43
C ARG A 258 10.88 7.86 -15.54
N ALA A 259 11.25 8.20 -16.77
CA ALA A 259 12.43 9.01 -17.06
C ALA A 259 12.41 10.32 -16.25
N GLY A 260 13.50 10.60 -15.55
CA GLY A 260 13.60 11.73 -14.62
C GLY A 260 13.07 11.48 -13.22
N GLY A 261 12.42 10.33 -12.95
CA GLY A 261 11.82 10.02 -11.65
C GLY A 261 10.55 10.83 -11.38
N GLU A 262 10.17 10.98 -10.11
CA GLU A 262 9.03 11.80 -9.71
C GLU A 262 9.39 13.28 -9.64
N THR A 263 8.57 14.12 -10.24
CA THR A 263 8.79 15.58 -10.37
C THR A 263 7.76 16.41 -9.59
N GLY A 264 6.79 15.77 -8.98
CA GLY A 264 5.66 16.42 -8.31
C GLY A 264 4.47 16.69 -9.25
N VAL A 265 3.40 17.21 -8.68
CA VAL A 265 2.09 17.38 -9.33
C VAL A 265 1.73 18.86 -9.48
N ALA A 266 1.55 19.30 -10.72
CA ALA A 266 1.21 20.69 -11.08
C ALA A 266 -0.27 21.02 -10.82
N SER A 267 -1.17 20.06 -11.05
CA SER A 267 -2.60 20.26 -10.79
C SER A 267 -3.36 18.95 -10.64
N VAL A 268 -4.47 19.03 -9.91
CA VAL A 268 -5.40 17.92 -9.65
C VAL A 268 -6.83 18.36 -9.96
N GLN A 269 -7.62 17.49 -10.59
CA GLN A 269 -9.05 17.71 -10.82
C GLN A 269 -9.85 16.47 -10.45
N GLY A 270 -10.75 16.59 -9.47
CA GLY A 270 -11.72 15.55 -9.11
C GLY A 270 -13.01 15.66 -9.90
N LEU A 271 -13.53 14.54 -10.40
CA LEU A 271 -14.74 14.45 -11.22
C LEU A 271 -15.70 13.41 -10.65
N ILE A 272 -17.02 13.65 -10.81
CA ILE A 272 -18.08 12.73 -10.38
C ILE A 272 -19.16 12.64 -11.46
N GLY A 273 -19.72 11.45 -11.67
CA GLY A 273 -20.83 11.21 -12.57
C GLY A 273 -20.48 11.50 -14.03
N ASP A 274 -21.41 12.09 -14.78
CA ASP A 274 -21.25 12.35 -16.21
C ASP A 274 -19.98 13.13 -16.58
N SER A 275 -19.45 13.92 -15.66
CA SER A 275 -18.20 14.66 -15.91
C SER A 275 -17.01 13.73 -16.17
N VAL A 276 -17.03 12.53 -15.62
CA VAL A 276 -16.00 11.50 -15.88
C VAL A 276 -16.07 11.05 -17.33
N TRP A 277 -17.28 10.73 -17.83
CA TRP A 277 -17.48 10.30 -19.21
C TRP A 277 -17.13 11.42 -20.19
N LYS A 278 -17.56 12.65 -19.91
CA LYS A 278 -17.19 13.83 -20.71
C LYS A 278 -15.67 14.06 -20.75
N ALA A 279 -14.96 13.78 -19.65
CA ALA A 279 -13.50 13.89 -19.63
C ALA A 279 -12.82 12.80 -20.47
N ILE A 280 -13.37 11.60 -20.50
CA ILE A 280 -12.93 10.51 -21.38
C ILE A 280 -13.19 10.87 -22.86
N ASP A 281 -14.38 11.33 -23.19
CA ASP A 281 -14.76 11.71 -24.56
C ASP A 281 -13.91 12.88 -25.09
N ALA A 282 -13.54 13.81 -24.21
CA ALA A 282 -12.67 14.93 -24.53
C ALA A 282 -11.16 14.58 -24.53
N GLY A 283 -10.78 13.32 -24.29
CA GLY A 283 -9.38 12.89 -24.24
C GLY A 283 -8.57 13.46 -23.07
N LYS A 284 -9.25 13.96 -22.02
CA LYS A 284 -8.58 14.37 -20.77
C LYS A 284 -8.15 13.15 -19.93
N ILE A 285 -8.88 12.06 -20.05
CA ILE A 285 -8.56 10.71 -19.56
C ILE A 285 -8.58 9.79 -20.76
N SER A 286 -7.52 9.02 -20.99
CA SER A 286 -7.44 8.08 -22.11
C SER A 286 -8.47 6.96 -21.95
N GLY A 287 -9.49 6.93 -22.82
CA GLY A 287 -10.48 5.86 -22.87
C GLY A 287 -9.86 4.52 -23.27
N GLU A 288 -8.81 4.53 -24.13
CA GLU A 288 -8.04 3.36 -24.48
C GLU A 288 -7.39 2.72 -23.24
N LEU A 289 -6.74 3.52 -22.40
CA LEU A 289 -6.09 3.02 -21.17
C LEU A 289 -7.12 2.55 -20.13
N VAL A 290 -8.26 3.24 -19.99
CA VAL A 290 -9.37 2.78 -19.15
C VAL A 290 -9.82 1.39 -19.58
N THR A 291 -10.07 1.19 -20.88
CA THR A 291 -10.48 -0.10 -21.44
C THR A 291 -9.39 -1.16 -21.25
N ALA A 292 -8.12 -0.82 -21.54
CA ALA A 292 -7.01 -1.74 -21.39
C ALA A 292 -6.80 -2.20 -19.94
N ALA A 293 -7.00 -1.32 -18.97
CA ALA A 293 -6.94 -1.66 -17.55
C ALA A 293 -8.12 -2.54 -17.11
N CYS A 294 -9.35 -2.15 -17.45
CA CYS A 294 -10.56 -2.93 -17.10
C CYS A 294 -10.50 -4.35 -17.67
N ASN A 295 -10.02 -4.53 -18.88
CA ASN A 295 -9.90 -5.84 -19.53
C ASN A 295 -8.89 -6.78 -18.83
N ARG A 296 -8.05 -6.26 -17.93
CA ARG A 296 -7.17 -7.10 -17.09
C ARG A 296 -7.88 -7.68 -15.88
N ILE A 297 -8.88 -7.00 -15.36
CA ILE A 297 -9.59 -7.41 -14.15
C ILE A 297 -10.45 -8.62 -14.47
N LYS A 298 -10.07 -9.76 -13.89
CA LYS A 298 -10.83 -11.00 -13.99
C LYS A 298 -12.17 -10.83 -13.26
N GLY A 299 -13.26 -11.01 -13.96
CA GLY A 299 -14.60 -10.88 -13.38
C GLY A 299 -15.20 -9.47 -13.44
N HIS A 300 -14.62 -8.55 -14.24
CA HIS A 300 -15.33 -7.31 -14.57
C HIS A 300 -16.68 -7.63 -15.22
N ALA A 301 -17.67 -6.77 -15.02
CA ALA A 301 -19.01 -6.98 -15.58
C ALA A 301 -18.98 -6.97 -17.11
N THR A 302 -19.89 -7.73 -17.70
CA THR A 302 -20.15 -7.71 -19.15
C THR A 302 -21.21 -6.67 -19.46
N GLY A 303 -21.06 -5.96 -20.59
CA GLY A 303 -22.01 -4.94 -21.03
C GLY A 303 -21.39 -3.54 -21.15
N ASN A 304 -22.25 -2.56 -21.34
CA ASN A 304 -21.79 -1.17 -21.51
C ASN A 304 -21.40 -0.57 -20.15
N MET A 305 -20.12 -0.26 -19.99
CA MET A 305 -19.59 0.35 -18.75
C MET A 305 -20.37 1.60 -18.32
N ARG A 306 -20.77 2.46 -19.26
CA ARG A 306 -21.48 3.71 -18.96
C ARG A 306 -22.90 3.49 -18.48
N GLU A 307 -23.51 2.39 -18.89
CA GLU A 307 -24.85 2.02 -18.43
C GLU A 307 -24.82 1.37 -17.05
N LEU A 308 -23.77 0.59 -16.76
CA LEU A 308 -23.61 -0.10 -15.50
C LEU A 308 -23.16 0.83 -14.39
N VAL A 309 -22.12 1.64 -14.61
CA VAL A 309 -21.55 2.51 -13.59
C VAL A 309 -22.39 3.79 -13.42
N LYS A 310 -23.19 3.83 -12.36
CA LYS A 310 -24.10 4.94 -12.10
C LYS A 310 -23.42 6.18 -11.55
N GLN A 311 -22.38 6.01 -10.77
CA GLN A 311 -21.66 7.09 -10.08
C GLN A 311 -20.13 6.98 -10.26
N PRO A 312 -19.62 7.07 -11.49
CA PRO A 312 -18.18 7.04 -11.71
C PRO A 312 -17.52 8.22 -11.00
N ARG A 313 -16.29 8.01 -10.52
CA ARG A 313 -15.45 9.06 -9.94
C ARG A 313 -14.08 9.00 -10.56
N ALA A 314 -13.43 10.14 -10.72
CA ALA A 314 -12.06 10.18 -11.21
C ALA A 314 -11.28 11.32 -10.58
N VAL A 315 -9.96 11.15 -10.55
CA VAL A 315 -9.02 12.24 -10.26
C VAL A 315 -8.04 12.31 -11.41
N ILE A 316 -8.02 13.43 -12.11
CA ILE A 316 -7.02 13.74 -13.15
C ILE A 316 -5.82 14.38 -12.47
N ILE A 317 -4.63 13.93 -12.82
CA ILE A 317 -3.35 14.36 -12.25
C ILE A 317 -2.46 14.84 -13.38
N LYS A 318 -1.94 16.06 -13.28
CA LYS A 318 -0.94 16.59 -14.21
C LYS A 318 0.37 16.71 -13.46
N TYR A 319 1.36 15.93 -13.86
CA TYR A 319 2.71 16.01 -13.28
C TYR A 319 3.49 17.19 -13.85
N ASN A 320 4.51 17.65 -13.12
CA ASN A 320 5.30 18.82 -13.50
C ASN A 320 6.09 18.61 -14.81
N ASP A 321 6.44 17.36 -15.13
CA ASP A 321 7.15 16.98 -16.36
C ASP A 321 6.24 16.81 -17.58
N GLY A 322 4.93 17.05 -17.42
CA GLY A 322 3.94 16.91 -18.49
C GLY A 322 3.32 15.52 -18.61
N THR A 323 3.76 14.54 -17.84
CA THR A 323 3.10 13.23 -17.73
C THR A 323 1.67 13.42 -17.24
N LYS A 324 0.72 12.66 -17.79
CA LYS A 324 -0.67 12.67 -17.34
C LYS A 324 -1.00 11.41 -16.58
N GLY A 325 -1.66 11.55 -15.45
CA GLY A 325 -2.20 10.44 -14.66
C GLY A 325 -3.70 10.58 -14.46
N ALA A 326 -4.40 9.47 -14.30
CA ALA A 326 -5.76 9.47 -13.79
C ALA A 326 -6.02 8.23 -12.92
N ILE A 327 -6.78 8.43 -11.87
CA ILE A 327 -7.43 7.30 -11.17
C ILE A 327 -8.92 7.34 -11.49
N VAL A 328 -9.53 6.18 -11.75
CA VAL A 328 -10.93 6.07 -12.11
C VAL A 328 -11.58 4.96 -11.28
N MET A 329 -12.68 5.32 -10.60
CA MET A 329 -13.46 4.42 -9.76
C MET A 329 -14.73 4.03 -10.49
N LEU A 330 -14.88 2.73 -10.79
CA LEU A 330 -15.93 2.17 -11.65
C LEU A 330 -16.72 1.08 -10.92
N ASP A 331 -17.39 1.47 -9.83
CA ASP A 331 -18.30 0.56 -9.12
C ASP A 331 -19.25 -0.15 -10.09
N GLU A 332 -19.70 -1.34 -9.75
CA GLU A 332 -20.64 -2.16 -10.52
C GLU A 332 -20.04 -2.74 -11.83
N TYR A 333 -18.94 -2.17 -12.32
CA TYR A 333 -18.22 -2.71 -13.47
C TYR A 333 -16.95 -3.48 -13.08
N VAL A 334 -16.17 -2.98 -12.14
CA VAL A 334 -14.93 -3.62 -11.65
C VAL A 334 -15.03 -3.94 -10.16
N ASN A 335 -15.97 -4.81 -9.77
CA ASN A 335 -16.13 -5.22 -8.39
C ASN A 335 -14.86 -5.86 -7.84
N GLU A 336 -14.32 -5.29 -6.75
CA GLU A 336 -13.10 -5.75 -6.07
C GLU A 336 -11.83 -5.83 -6.96
N GLY A 337 -11.88 -5.24 -8.17
CA GLY A 337 -10.78 -5.26 -9.13
C GLY A 337 -9.91 -4.02 -9.08
N TRP A 338 -8.61 -4.19 -9.32
CA TRP A 338 -7.60 -3.14 -9.34
C TRP A 338 -6.69 -3.33 -10.54
N ALA A 339 -6.52 -2.32 -11.35
CA ALA A 339 -5.68 -2.44 -12.53
C ALA A 339 -4.97 -1.13 -12.89
N TYR A 340 -3.93 -1.26 -13.70
CA TYR A 340 -3.14 -0.18 -14.23
C TYR A 340 -2.98 -0.34 -15.74
N ALA A 341 -2.94 0.77 -16.47
CA ALA A 341 -2.53 0.81 -17.87
C ALA A 341 -1.78 2.12 -18.18
N ALA A 342 -0.84 2.06 -19.11
CA ALA A 342 -0.07 3.22 -19.53
C ALA A 342 0.35 3.17 -20.99
N HIS A 343 0.55 4.34 -21.58
CA HIS A 343 1.36 4.55 -22.77
C HIS A 343 2.84 4.62 -22.32
N ALA A 344 3.55 3.52 -22.43
CA ALA A 344 4.93 3.36 -22.01
C ALA A 344 5.81 2.93 -23.19
N ASP A 345 6.89 3.66 -23.46
CA ASP A 345 7.82 3.42 -24.58
C ASP A 345 7.10 3.21 -25.93
N GLY A 346 6.04 4.00 -26.18
CA GLY A 346 5.26 3.96 -27.41
C GLY A 346 4.27 2.80 -27.54
N LYS A 347 4.03 2.03 -26.47
CA LYS A 347 3.10 0.90 -26.42
C LYS A 347 2.09 1.08 -25.30
N VAL A 348 0.92 0.44 -25.43
CA VAL A 348 -0.02 0.26 -24.34
C VAL A 348 0.40 -0.97 -23.54
N VAL A 349 0.64 -0.77 -22.24
CA VAL A 349 0.90 -1.83 -21.29
C VAL A 349 -0.15 -1.80 -20.18
N SER A 350 -0.54 -2.95 -19.67
CA SER A 350 -1.55 -3.03 -18.61
C SER A 350 -1.37 -4.27 -17.73
N THR A 351 -1.79 -4.17 -16.48
CA THR A 351 -1.72 -5.26 -15.50
C THR A 351 -2.83 -5.14 -14.48
N GLU A 352 -3.34 -6.26 -14.01
CA GLU A 352 -4.17 -6.35 -12.80
C GLU A 352 -3.28 -6.38 -11.57
N PHE A 353 -3.69 -5.68 -10.52
CA PHE A 353 -3.13 -5.81 -9.16
C PHE A 353 -4.02 -6.77 -8.38
N VAL A 354 -3.56 -8.00 -8.21
CA VAL A 354 -4.37 -9.09 -7.70
C VAL A 354 -4.32 -9.12 -6.18
N LEU A 355 -5.47 -9.02 -5.54
CA LEU A 355 -5.61 -9.22 -4.10
C LEU A 355 -6.02 -10.67 -3.80
N ASP A 356 -5.55 -11.16 -2.67
CA ASP A 356 -6.02 -12.42 -2.11
C ASP A 356 -7.07 -12.11 -1.03
N HIS A 357 -8.31 -12.49 -1.29
CA HIS A 357 -9.44 -12.34 -0.38
C HIS A 357 -9.67 -13.57 0.50
N SER A 358 -8.77 -14.57 0.44
CA SER A 358 -8.78 -15.67 1.41
C SER A 358 -8.48 -15.18 2.83
N MET A 359 -8.78 -15.99 3.83
CA MET A 359 -8.61 -15.61 5.25
C MET A 359 -7.19 -15.18 5.62
N SER A 360 -6.17 -15.63 4.87
CA SER A 360 -4.79 -15.21 5.08
C SER A 360 -4.50 -13.79 4.58
N TYR A 361 -5.33 -13.27 3.65
CA TYR A 361 -5.07 -11.96 3.01
C TYR A 361 -3.59 -11.82 2.61
N SER A 362 -3.09 -12.77 1.79
CA SER A 362 -1.64 -12.91 1.54
C SER A 362 -1.02 -11.72 0.81
N HIS A 363 -1.81 -10.87 0.16
CA HIS A 363 -1.29 -9.59 -0.34
C HIS A 363 -0.77 -8.68 0.79
N PHE A 364 -1.33 -8.76 2.00
CA PHE A 364 -0.78 -8.10 3.19
C PHE A 364 0.48 -8.80 3.72
N SER A 365 0.67 -10.07 3.42
CA SER A 365 1.91 -10.77 3.80
C SER A 365 3.13 -10.12 3.14
N TYR A 366 3.02 -9.75 1.87
CA TYR A 366 4.12 -9.08 1.17
C TYR A 366 4.35 -7.65 1.66
N LEU A 367 3.28 -6.92 2.03
CA LEU A 367 3.45 -5.66 2.77
C LEU A 367 4.17 -5.90 4.10
N THR A 368 3.75 -6.90 4.89
CA THR A 368 4.34 -7.22 6.20
C THR A 368 5.81 -7.60 6.09
N LEU A 369 6.20 -8.37 5.06
CA LEU A 369 7.62 -8.68 4.77
C LEU A 369 8.43 -7.41 4.46
N ASN A 370 7.87 -6.48 3.70
CA ASN A 370 8.52 -5.20 3.40
C ASN A 370 8.61 -4.30 4.64
N ILE A 371 7.57 -4.28 5.48
CA ILE A 371 7.60 -3.60 6.78
C ILE A 371 8.72 -4.19 7.64
N GLN A 372 8.75 -5.50 7.82
CA GLN A 372 9.79 -6.18 8.61
C GLN A 372 11.20 -5.87 8.09
N LYS A 373 11.42 -6.00 6.78
CA LYS A 373 12.70 -5.67 6.15
C LYS A 373 13.11 -4.22 6.43
N PHE A 374 12.15 -3.29 6.32
CA PHE A 374 12.38 -1.89 6.67
C PHE A 374 12.75 -1.71 8.14
N LEU A 375 11.98 -2.27 9.07
CA LEU A 375 12.22 -2.10 10.51
C LEU A 375 13.58 -2.69 10.95
N VAL A 376 14.00 -3.80 10.33
CA VAL A 376 15.29 -4.44 10.63
C VAL A 376 16.46 -3.68 10.03
N THR A 377 16.33 -3.23 8.78
CA THR A 377 17.44 -2.62 8.02
C THR A 377 17.47 -1.10 8.10
N GLU A 378 16.40 -0.47 8.59
CA GLU A 378 16.14 0.98 8.60
C GLU A 378 16.10 1.62 7.20
N LYS A 379 16.03 0.77 6.15
CA LYS A 379 15.94 1.19 4.75
C LYS A 379 14.51 1.01 4.24
N PRO A 380 13.79 2.09 3.92
CA PRO A 380 12.43 2.01 3.39
C PRO A 380 12.37 1.16 2.11
N GLN A 381 11.34 0.33 2.00
CA GLN A 381 11.09 -0.50 0.82
C GLN A 381 10.12 0.19 -0.17
N GLY A 382 9.73 1.39 0.12
CA GLY A 382 9.03 2.36 -0.70
C GLY A 382 9.28 3.76 -0.12
N PRO A 383 9.39 4.80 -0.96
CA PRO A 383 9.66 6.16 -0.47
C PRO A 383 8.43 6.71 0.26
N VAL A 384 8.63 7.32 1.41
CA VAL A 384 7.55 8.01 2.14
C VAL A 384 7.01 9.21 1.36
N GLU A 385 7.83 9.78 0.47
CA GLU A 385 7.46 10.85 -0.45
C GLU A 385 6.35 10.42 -1.41
N ARG A 386 6.30 9.14 -1.82
CA ARG A 386 5.17 8.58 -2.59
C ARG A 386 3.87 8.79 -1.81
N THR A 387 3.87 8.36 -0.55
CA THR A 387 2.68 8.44 0.30
C THR A 387 2.32 9.89 0.65
N LEU A 388 3.31 10.77 0.81
CA LEU A 388 3.05 12.20 0.97
C LEU A 388 2.38 12.79 -0.27
N LEU A 389 2.89 12.49 -1.46
CA LEU A 389 2.32 12.97 -2.73
C LEU A 389 0.89 12.43 -2.95
N THR A 390 0.69 11.12 -2.76
CA THR A 390 -0.63 10.50 -2.95
C THR A 390 -1.65 10.96 -1.90
N SER A 391 -1.24 11.24 -0.66
CA SER A 391 -2.09 11.87 0.35
C SER A 391 -2.58 13.26 -0.10
N GLY A 392 -1.68 14.08 -0.65
CA GLY A 392 -2.04 15.39 -1.17
C GLY A 392 -2.93 15.32 -2.42
N VAL A 393 -2.64 14.41 -3.34
CA VAL A 393 -3.45 14.20 -4.55
C VAL A 393 -4.88 13.80 -4.20
N ILE A 394 -5.07 12.87 -3.26
CA ILE A 394 -6.41 12.43 -2.85
C ILE A 394 -7.16 13.52 -2.11
N ASP A 395 -6.55 14.25 -1.18
CA ASP A 395 -7.20 15.37 -0.50
C ASP A 395 -7.67 16.43 -1.53
N MET A 396 -6.79 16.85 -2.45
CA MET A 396 -7.15 17.82 -3.50
C MET A 396 -8.18 17.27 -4.48
N GLY A 397 -8.09 15.99 -4.85
CA GLY A 397 -9.06 15.33 -5.72
C GLY A 397 -10.48 15.31 -5.12
N ILE A 398 -10.61 14.94 -3.84
CA ILE A 398 -11.90 14.94 -3.13
C ILE A 398 -12.43 16.37 -3.00
N ARG A 399 -11.60 17.34 -2.59
CA ARG A 399 -12.02 18.76 -2.50
C ARG A 399 -12.49 19.28 -3.84
N SER A 400 -11.72 19.06 -4.91
CA SER A 400 -12.11 19.45 -6.26
C SER A 400 -13.47 18.86 -6.66
N SER A 401 -13.70 17.58 -6.39
CA SER A 401 -14.93 16.88 -6.74
C SER A 401 -16.17 17.47 -6.06
N VAL A 402 -16.03 18.02 -4.85
CA VAL A 402 -17.11 18.65 -4.07
C VAL A 402 -17.25 20.13 -4.40
N ASP A 403 -16.15 20.86 -4.56
CA ASP A 403 -16.13 22.31 -4.81
C ASP A 403 -16.26 22.64 -6.33
N GLY A 404 -17.19 21.98 -7.02
CA GLY A 404 -17.57 22.26 -8.40
C GLY A 404 -16.66 21.65 -9.47
N GLN A 405 -15.88 20.63 -9.12
CA GLN A 405 -15.06 19.84 -10.05
C GLN A 405 -14.03 20.67 -10.85
N LYS A 406 -13.53 21.75 -10.23
CA LYS A 406 -12.54 22.64 -10.85
C LYS A 406 -11.14 22.08 -10.68
N GLU A 407 -10.30 22.33 -11.68
CA GLU A 407 -8.87 22.04 -11.59
C GLU A 407 -8.22 22.90 -10.48
N ILE A 408 -7.56 22.25 -9.53
CA ILE A 408 -6.80 22.90 -8.45
C ILE A 408 -5.33 22.89 -8.82
N LYS A 409 -4.70 24.05 -8.88
CA LYS A 409 -3.23 24.16 -9.01
C LYS A 409 -2.56 23.77 -7.70
N THR A 410 -1.53 22.94 -7.77
CA THR A 410 -0.90 22.32 -6.60
C THR A 410 0.60 22.58 -6.52
N PRO A 411 1.07 23.84 -6.55
CA PRO A 411 2.49 24.15 -6.46
C PRO A 411 3.14 23.63 -5.16
N PHE A 412 2.32 23.37 -4.14
CA PHE A 412 2.77 22.76 -2.87
C PHE A 412 2.98 21.23 -2.97
N LEU A 413 2.51 20.56 -4.03
CA LEU A 413 2.81 19.16 -4.34
C LEU A 413 4.05 19.04 -5.24
N ASN A 414 4.97 19.99 -5.19
CA ASN A 414 6.26 19.90 -5.85
C ASN A 414 7.21 18.97 -5.06
N ILE A 415 6.89 17.68 -5.08
CA ILE A 415 7.59 16.63 -4.34
C ILE A 415 8.35 15.76 -5.33
N ALA A 416 9.65 16.01 -5.45
CA ALA A 416 10.52 15.25 -6.34
C ALA A 416 11.26 14.16 -5.55
N TYR A 417 11.29 12.95 -6.10
CA TYR A 417 12.03 11.83 -5.55
C TYR A 417 12.36 10.79 -6.62
N ASN A 418 13.18 9.82 -6.29
CA ASN A 418 13.45 8.66 -7.13
C ASN A 418 13.44 7.38 -6.30
N VAL A 419 13.30 6.27 -6.98
CA VAL A 419 13.25 4.92 -6.37
C VAL A 419 14.48 4.08 -6.71
N LYS A 420 15.56 4.72 -7.13
CA LYS A 420 16.83 4.03 -7.41
C LYS A 420 17.35 3.34 -6.15
N GLY A 421 17.68 2.07 -6.26
CA GLY A 421 18.17 1.26 -5.13
C GLY A 421 17.07 0.76 -4.18
N ILE A 422 15.78 1.08 -4.45
CA ILE A 422 14.66 0.52 -3.69
C ILE A 422 14.18 -0.75 -4.40
N THR A 423 14.33 -1.90 -3.73
CA THR A 423 13.93 -3.22 -4.21
C THR A 423 12.96 -3.86 -3.22
N PRO A 424 11.65 -3.54 -3.34
CA PRO A 424 10.65 -4.15 -2.49
C PRO A 424 10.54 -5.65 -2.76
N ILE A 425 10.17 -6.41 -1.75
CA ILE A 425 9.79 -7.81 -1.90
C ILE A 425 8.44 -7.86 -2.58
N LEU A 426 8.38 -8.48 -3.76
CA LEU A 426 7.14 -8.74 -4.49
C LEU A 426 6.81 -10.24 -4.46
N PRO A 427 5.53 -10.61 -4.54
CA PRO A 427 5.13 -12.01 -4.62
C PRO A 427 5.63 -12.66 -5.92
N PRO A 428 5.89 -13.99 -5.89
CA PRO A 428 6.31 -14.71 -7.09
C PRO A 428 5.23 -14.65 -8.17
N ASN A 429 5.66 -14.71 -9.43
CA ASN A 429 4.76 -14.68 -10.58
C ASN A 429 5.11 -15.84 -11.53
N PRO A 430 4.13 -16.55 -12.11
CA PRO A 430 2.69 -16.37 -11.91
C PRO A 430 2.25 -16.70 -10.49
N ARG A 431 1.10 -16.14 -10.05
CA ARG A 431 0.51 -16.49 -8.76
C ARG A 431 0.28 -18.00 -8.71
N PRO A 432 0.78 -18.72 -7.69
CA PRO A 432 0.52 -20.14 -7.54
C PRO A 432 -0.97 -20.45 -7.48
N THR A 433 -1.41 -21.46 -8.22
CA THR A 433 -2.76 -21.98 -8.13
C THR A 433 -2.83 -23.02 -7.01
N GLY A 434 -3.70 -22.80 -6.05
CA GLY A 434 -3.86 -23.71 -4.91
C GLY A 434 -2.79 -23.45 -3.84
N GLN A 435 -3.14 -22.72 -2.83
CA GLN A 435 -2.26 -22.41 -1.74
C GLN A 435 -1.98 -23.62 -0.88
N SER A 436 -0.70 -23.90 -0.67
CA SER A 436 -0.20 -24.85 0.34
C SER A 436 -0.04 -24.23 1.73
N ILE A 437 -0.59 -23.04 1.97
CA ILE A 437 -0.59 -22.45 3.30
C ILE A 437 -1.54 -23.25 4.15
N GLY A 438 -1.07 -23.78 5.28
CA GLY A 438 -1.89 -24.43 6.29
C GLY A 438 -3.05 -23.54 6.77
N PRO A 439 -3.94 -24.04 7.60
CA PRO A 439 -5.07 -23.26 8.07
C PRO A 439 -4.61 -21.95 8.70
N TRP A 440 -5.16 -20.84 8.22
CA TRP A 440 -4.92 -19.51 8.74
C TRP A 440 -6.23 -18.92 9.29
N PRO A 441 -6.25 -18.29 10.45
CA PRO A 441 -5.14 -18.21 11.42
C PRO A 441 -4.84 -19.57 12.08
N PRO A 442 -3.65 -19.73 12.69
CA PRO A 442 -3.33 -20.95 13.43
C PRO A 442 -4.34 -21.24 14.54
N LYS A 443 -4.46 -22.52 14.93
CA LYS A 443 -5.36 -22.94 16.00
C LYS A 443 -5.15 -22.10 17.28
N GLY A 444 -6.24 -21.61 17.85
CA GLY A 444 -6.25 -20.72 19.02
C GLY A 444 -6.31 -19.23 18.68
N TYR A 445 -6.03 -18.87 17.42
CA TYR A 445 -6.18 -17.50 16.90
C TYR A 445 -7.43 -17.31 16.05
N GLU A 446 -8.30 -18.32 16.02
CA GLU A 446 -9.56 -18.26 15.28
C GLU A 446 -10.41 -17.06 15.73
N PHE A 447 -11.08 -16.44 14.78
CA PHE A 447 -11.88 -15.26 15.05
C PHE A 447 -13.13 -15.62 15.87
N ILE A 448 -13.30 -14.99 17.00
CA ILE A 448 -14.56 -15.04 17.75
C ILE A 448 -15.48 -14.00 17.13
N ILE A 449 -16.44 -14.45 16.35
CA ILE A 449 -17.52 -13.58 15.86
C ILE A 449 -18.54 -13.46 16.98
N PRO A 450 -18.72 -12.26 17.61
CA PRO A 450 -19.76 -12.07 18.61
C PRO A 450 -21.14 -12.48 18.06
N ASP A 451 -22.00 -13.07 18.90
CA ASP A 451 -23.28 -13.66 18.46
C ASP A 451 -24.17 -12.68 17.71
N LYS A 452 -24.11 -11.38 18.07
CA LYS A 452 -24.83 -10.31 17.36
C LYS A 452 -24.42 -10.10 15.89
N PHE A 453 -23.27 -10.64 15.44
CA PHE A 453 -22.79 -10.57 14.06
C PHE A 453 -22.82 -11.95 13.34
N LYS A 454 -23.24 -13.00 14.04
CA LYS A 454 -23.51 -14.29 13.41
C LYS A 454 -24.82 -14.14 12.60
N LYS A 455 -24.75 -14.26 11.28
CA LYS A 455 -25.94 -14.28 10.39
C LYS A 455 -26.57 -15.66 10.41
#